data_bdbd808db16ad74f5fb5b9597b1eacdd
#
_entry.id   bdbd808db16ad74f5fb5b9597b1eacdd
#
_cell.length_a   1.000
_cell.length_b   1.000
_cell.length_c   1.000
_cell.angle_alpha   90.00
_cell.angle_beta   90.00
_cell.angle_gamma   90.00
#
_symmetry.space_group_name_H-M   'P 1'
#
loop_
_entity.id
_entity.type
_entity.pdbx_description
1 polymer ?
#
loop_
_entity_poly.entity_id
_entity_poly.type
_entity_poly.pdbx_seq_one_letter_code
_entity_poly.pdbx_strand_id
1 'polypeptide(L)'
;MEQLVIRLGANPDESIHWIVWSSQQNEIIASGELPDATQLATLADRAGRRPICALVPTSDVLLKWVELPAKAGRKALAAIPFILEEEISGDISQQFFALGPKEGNNQAVAIVNKEKLQSWLNIIKDAGLACDQLIPDVLTLPLADKNAWSILELGQQLLVRKDNWSGLQGERDWLIQAIEHH
;
A
#
# COMPACT_ATOMS: atom_id res chain seq x y z
N MET A 1 -6.20 13.45 16.97
CA MET A 1 -4.79 13.13 16.70
C MET A 1 -4.50 13.45 15.26
N GLU A 2 -3.43 14.19 14.99
CA GLU A 2 -3.03 14.53 13.62
C GLU A 2 -1.97 13.56 13.11
N GLN A 3 -1.98 13.29 11.81
CA GLN A 3 -1.10 12.36 11.13
C GLN A 3 -0.67 12.96 9.79
N LEU A 4 0.59 12.79 9.41
CA LEU A 4 1.07 13.08 8.07
C LEU A 4 0.95 11.82 7.21
N VAL A 5 0.18 11.93 6.14
CA VAL A 5 0.03 10.85 5.15
C VAL A 5 0.74 11.29 3.88
N ILE A 6 1.64 10.45 3.37
CA ILE A 6 2.45 10.72 2.18
C ILE A 6 2.20 9.58 1.19
N ARG A 7 1.71 9.89 -0.01
CA ARG A 7 1.61 8.92 -1.10
C ARG A 7 2.84 9.02 -1.99
N LEU A 8 3.66 7.98 -1.94
CA LEU A 8 4.87 7.86 -2.77
C LEU A 8 4.50 7.44 -4.19
N GLY A 9 5.34 7.81 -5.16
CA GLY A 9 5.30 7.26 -6.50
C GLY A 9 5.89 5.85 -6.60
N ALA A 10 5.69 5.18 -7.73
CA ALA A 10 6.37 3.93 -8.05
C ALA A 10 7.88 4.17 -8.25
N ASN A 11 8.25 5.35 -8.75
CA ASN A 11 9.62 5.75 -8.97
C ASN A 11 9.95 7.07 -8.24
N PRO A 12 11.23 7.34 -7.92
CA PRO A 12 11.63 8.55 -7.20
C PRO A 12 11.37 9.87 -7.91
N ASP A 13 11.21 9.86 -9.23
CA ASP A 13 10.95 11.00 -10.11
C ASP A 13 9.46 11.29 -10.31
N GLU A 14 8.58 10.46 -9.74
CA GLU A 14 7.15 10.70 -9.76
C GLU A 14 6.72 11.67 -8.66
N SER A 15 5.61 12.37 -8.91
CA SER A 15 5.06 13.30 -7.93
C SER A 15 4.58 12.61 -6.67
N ILE A 16 4.77 13.30 -5.54
CA ILE A 16 4.38 12.83 -4.20
C ILE A 16 3.26 13.73 -3.70
N HIS A 17 2.16 13.11 -3.31
CA HIS A 17 1.04 13.79 -2.69
C HIS A 17 1.06 13.60 -1.19
N TRP A 18 0.69 14.63 -0.44
CA TRP A 18 0.65 14.54 1.02
C TRP A 18 -0.54 15.28 1.61
N ILE A 19 -0.98 14.81 2.75
CA ILE A 19 -2.00 15.46 3.58
C ILE A 19 -1.59 15.42 5.05
N VAL A 20 -2.01 16.43 5.80
CA VAL A 20 -2.11 16.35 7.26
C VAL A 20 -3.56 16.10 7.60
N TRP A 21 -3.83 14.95 8.17
CA TRP A 21 -5.17 14.50 8.54
C TRP A 21 -5.40 14.59 10.04
N SER A 22 -6.54 15.16 10.43
CA SER A 22 -7.00 15.21 11.83
C SER A 22 -8.13 14.21 12.06
N SER A 23 -7.85 13.13 12.80
CA SER A 23 -8.89 12.17 13.17
C SER A 23 -9.90 12.71 14.18
N GLN A 24 -9.56 13.74 14.94
CA GLN A 24 -10.47 14.37 15.89
C GLN A 24 -11.50 15.27 15.21
N GLN A 25 -11.07 16.01 14.20
CA GLN A 25 -11.91 16.94 13.45
C GLN A 25 -12.52 16.28 12.22
N ASN A 26 -12.00 15.08 11.84
CA ASN A 26 -12.35 14.36 10.64
C ASN A 26 -12.17 15.21 9.37
N GLU A 27 -11.04 15.92 9.29
CA GLU A 27 -10.75 16.85 8.20
C GLU A 27 -9.26 16.85 7.78
N ILE A 28 -9.03 17.35 6.58
CA ILE A 28 -7.68 17.62 6.06
C ILE A 28 -7.26 19.00 6.53
N ILE A 29 -6.23 19.08 7.38
CA ILE A 29 -5.68 20.33 7.90
C ILE A 29 -4.81 21.04 6.84
N ALA A 30 -4.06 20.27 6.07
CA ALA A 30 -3.21 20.75 5.00
C ALA A 30 -2.99 19.66 3.96
N SER A 31 -2.72 20.05 2.73
CA SER A 31 -2.39 19.14 1.65
C SER A 31 -1.44 19.80 0.66
N GLY A 32 -0.80 18.99 -0.16
CA GLY A 32 0.05 19.49 -1.23
C GLY A 32 0.63 18.37 -2.08
N GLU A 33 1.41 18.81 -3.05
CA GLU A 33 2.12 17.96 -4.00
C GLU A 33 3.59 18.39 -4.05
N LEU A 34 4.47 17.42 -4.18
CA LEU A 34 5.89 17.62 -4.45
C LEU A 34 6.19 17.02 -5.82
N PRO A 35 7.01 17.66 -6.64
CA PRO A 35 7.28 17.17 -8.00
C PRO A 35 8.00 15.82 -8.02
N ASP A 36 8.78 15.51 -6.98
CA ASP A 36 9.55 14.29 -6.86
C ASP A 36 10.04 14.05 -5.42
N ALA A 37 10.72 12.91 -5.20
CA ALA A 37 11.22 12.51 -3.88
C ALA A 37 12.35 13.40 -3.34
N THR A 38 13.06 14.15 -4.17
CA THR A 38 14.18 15.03 -3.71
C THR A 38 13.67 16.15 -2.80
N GLN A 39 12.40 16.52 -2.94
CA GLN A 39 11.80 17.59 -2.14
C GLN A 39 11.10 17.07 -0.87
N LEU A 40 11.10 15.76 -0.63
CA LEU A 40 10.39 15.16 0.50
C LEU A 40 10.86 15.69 1.86
N ALA A 41 12.16 16.07 1.98
CA ALA A 41 12.72 16.66 3.18
C ALA A 41 12.02 17.97 3.60
N THR A 42 11.39 18.70 2.66
CA THR A 42 10.62 19.92 2.97
C THR A 42 9.40 19.66 3.85
N LEU A 43 8.99 18.41 3.99
CA LEU A 43 7.88 18.03 4.88
C LEU A 43 8.31 17.82 6.34
N ALA A 44 9.60 17.91 6.67
CA ALA A 44 10.09 17.66 8.04
C ALA A 44 9.42 18.56 9.08
N ASP A 45 9.24 19.86 8.80
CA ASP A 45 8.57 20.79 9.69
C ASP A 45 7.08 20.46 9.86
N ARG A 46 6.41 19.98 8.79
CA ARG A 46 5.01 19.56 8.83
C ARG A 46 4.85 18.22 9.55
N ALA A 47 5.83 17.34 9.42
CA ALA A 47 5.89 16.11 10.17
C ALA A 47 5.93 16.39 11.67
N GLY A 48 6.88 17.19 12.13
CA GLY A 48 7.05 17.53 13.53
C GLY A 48 7.05 16.28 14.42
N ARG A 49 6.03 16.13 15.27
CA ARG A 49 5.81 14.94 16.11
C ARG A 49 4.64 14.08 15.65
N ARG A 50 4.08 14.33 14.46
CA ARG A 50 2.96 13.57 13.93
C ARG A 50 3.44 12.19 13.49
N PRO A 51 2.67 11.12 13.74
CA PRO A 51 2.89 9.85 13.08
C PRO A 51 2.89 10.01 11.57
N ILE A 52 3.78 9.30 10.88
CA ILE A 52 3.89 9.31 9.43
C ILE A 52 3.39 7.99 8.89
N CYS A 53 2.40 8.05 7.99
CA CYS A 53 1.94 6.93 7.20
C CYS A 53 2.33 7.17 5.73
N ALA A 54 3.11 6.27 5.15
CA ALA A 54 3.42 6.31 3.73
C ALA A 54 2.51 5.33 2.97
N LEU A 55 1.85 5.85 1.94
CA LEU A 55 1.10 5.05 0.99
C LEU A 55 2.00 4.70 -0.18
N VAL A 56 2.06 3.43 -0.53
CA VAL A 56 2.84 2.92 -1.65
C VAL A 56 1.92 2.43 -2.77
N PRO A 57 2.33 2.54 -4.04
CA PRO A 57 1.51 2.11 -5.17
C PRO A 57 1.18 0.62 -5.09
N THR A 58 -0.10 0.30 -5.19
CA THR A 58 -0.58 -1.10 -5.19
C THR A 58 -0.11 -1.87 -6.42
N SER A 59 0.26 -1.20 -7.52
CA SER A 59 0.86 -1.85 -8.70
C SER A 59 2.13 -2.63 -8.38
N ASP A 60 2.85 -2.26 -7.32
CA ASP A 60 4.09 -2.91 -6.88
C ASP A 60 3.88 -3.87 -5.69
N VAL A 61 2.65 -4.02 -5.22
CA VAL A 61 2.31 -4.85 -4.05
C VAL A 61 1.22 -5.85 -4.39
N LEU A 62 1.51 -7.13 -4.25
CA LEU A 62 0.51 -8.19 -4.40
C LEU A 62 -0.17 -8.47 -3.05
N LEU A 63 -1.49 -8.33 -3.00
CA LEU A 63 -2.31 -8.64 -1.84
C LEU A 63 -2.97 -10.01 -2.01
N LYS A 64 -2.77 -10.91 -1.03
CA LYS A 64 -3.30 -12.28 -1.07
C LYS A 64 -3.88 -12.68 0.28
N TRP A 65 -4.91 -13.52 0.22
CA TRP A 65 -5.37 -14.32 1.33
C TRP A 65 -4.78 -15.73 1.23
N VAL A 66 -4.22 -16.23 2.31
CA VAL A 66 -3.66 -17.59 2.41
C VAL A 66 -4.45 -18.36 3.45
N GLU A 67 -5.09 -19.46 3.03
CA GLU A 67 -5.77 -20.35 3.95
C GLU A 67 -4.73 -21.17 4.72
N LEU A 68 -4.81 -21.11 6.04
CA LEU A 68 -3.94 -21.84 6.96
C LEU A 68 -4.76 -22.78 7.83
N PRO A 69 -4.16 -23.88 8.36
CA PRO A 69 -4.82 -24.74 9.33
C PRO A 69 -5.37 -23.96 10.53
N ALA A 70 -6.49 -24.40 11.10
CA ALA A 70 -7.22 -23.71 12.18
C ALA A 70 -6.36 -23.34 13.41
N LYS A 71 -5.26 -24.06 13.65
CA LYS A 71 -4.28 -23.79 14.73
C LYS A 71 -2.90 -23.49 14.16
N ALA A 72 -2.86 -22.73 13.06
CA ALA A 72 -1.61 -22.33 12.43
C ALA A 72 -0.72 -21.56 13.40
N GLY A 73 0.37 -22.18 13.78
CA GLY A 73 1.41 -21.56 14.59
C GLY A 73 2.50 -20.92 13.72
N ARG A 74 3.58 -20.48 14.38
CA ARG A 74 4.73 -19.82 13.73
C ARG A 74 5.27 -20.59 12.50
N LYS A 75 5.27 -21.94 12.54
CA LYS A 75 5.75 -22.79 11.44
C LYS A 75 4.87 -22.66 10.18
N ALA A 76 3.55 -22.58 10.35
CA ALA A 76 2.63 -22.40 9.22
C ALA A 76 2.78 -21.00 8.59
N LEU A 77 2.96 -19.96 9.41
CA LEU A 77 3.26 -18.61 8.92
C LEU A 77 4.59 -18.56 8.13
N ALA A 78 5.61 -19.26 8.60
CA ALA A 78 6.91 -19.35 7.91
C ALA A 78 6.83 -20.12 6.58
N ALA A 79 5.81 -20.95 6.37
CA ALA A 79 5.59 -21.69 5.13
C ALA A 79 4.87 -20.87 4.04
N ILE A 80 4.30 -19.70 4.38
CA ILE A 80 3.54 -18.85 3.44
C ILE A 80 4.29 -18.56 2.13
N PRO A 81 5.59 -18.19 2.12
CA PRO A 81 6.32 -17.97 0.89
C PRO A 81 6.27 -19.18 -0.06
N PHE A 82 6.42 -20.38 0.47
CA PHE A 82 6.40 -21.63 -0.31
C PHE A 82 5.00 -21.98 -0.80
N ILE A 83 3.95 -21.65 -0.02
CA ILE A 83 2.55 -21.86 -0.45
C ILE A 83 2.23 -20.98 -1.66
N LEU A 84 2.79 -19.78 -1.70
CA LEU A 84 2.54 -18.79 -2.75
C LEU A 84 3.54 -18.82 -3.90
N GLU A 85 4.54 -19.70 -3.88
CA GLU A 85 5.64 -19.74 -4.85
C GLU A 85 5.15 -19.84 -6.31
N GLU A 86 4.14 -20.65 -6.56
CA GLU A 86 3.57 -20.83 -7.90
C GLU A 86 2.69 -19.64 -8.37
N GLU A 87 2.25 -18.80 -7.44
CA GLU A 87 1.41 -17.64 -7.72
C GLU A 87 2.19 -16.33 -7.89
N ILE A 88 3.48 -16.34 -7.55
CA ILE A 88 4.33 -15.16 -7.56
C ILE A 88 5.25 -15.21 -8.77
N SER A 89 5.30 -14.12 -9.52
CA SER A 89 6.28 -13.97 -10.58
C SER A 89 7.68 -13.78 -10.01
N GLY A 90 8.63 -14.61 -10.40
CA GLY A 90 10.05 -14.51 -10.04
C GLY A 90 10.40 -15.27 -8.76
N ASP A 91 11.61 -15.02 -8.28
CA ASP A 91 12.21 -15.72 -7.14
C ASP A 91 11.61 -15.21 -5.82
N ILE A 92 11.03 -16.14 -5.04
CA ILE A 92 10.49 -15.84 -3.70
C ILE A 92 11.56 -15.30 -2.74
N SER A 93 12.84 -15.63 -2.95
CA SER A 93 13.94 -15.11 -2.14
C SER A 93 14.12 -13.59 -2.27
N GLN A 94 13.66 -13.01 -3.38
CA GLN A 94 13.67 -11.58 -3.64
C GLN A 94 12.41 -10.86 -3.15
N GLN A 95 11.44 -11.60 -2.61
CA GLN A 95 10.20 -11.04 -2.12
C GLN A 95 10.22 -10.85 -0.60
N PHE A 96 9.60 -9.78 -0.15
CA PHE A 96 9.28 -9.51 1.24
C PHE A 96 7.79 -9.82 1.48
N PHE A 97 7.48 -10.56 2.54
CA PHE A 97 6.14 -10.97 2.93
C PHE A 97 5.76 -10.27 4.23
N ALA A 98 4.81 -9.36 4.16
CA ALA A 98 4.23 -8.72 5.34
C ALA A 98 2.90 -9.40 5.70
N LEU A 99 2.74 -9.75 6.97
CA LEU A 99 1.49 -10.33 7.48
C LEU A 99 0.51 -9.21 7.81
N GLY A 100 -0.67 -9.30 7.25
CA GLY A 100 -1.81 -8.43 7.54
C GLY A 100 -2.77 -9.04 8.56
N PRO A 101 -4.04 -8.61 8.59
CA PRO A 101 -5.05 -9.14 9.48
C PRO A 101 -5.34 -10.63 9.22
N LYS A 102 -5.90 -11.28 10.22
CA LYS A 102 -6.35 -12.67 10.13
C LYS A 102 -7.87 -12.71 10.21
N GLU A 103 -8.50 -13.44 9.30
CA GLU A 103 -9.95 -13.68 9.26
C GLU A 103 -10.23 -15.20 9.26
N GLY A 104 -10.67 -15.72 10.39
CA GLY A 104 -10.85 -17.18 10.54
C GLY A 104 -9.54 -17.94 10.31
N ASN A 105 -9.52 -18.78 9.27
CA ASN A 105 -8.34 -19.54 8.85
C ASN A 105 -7.50 -18.78 7.81
N ASN A 106 -7.99 -17.66 7.29
CA ASN A 106 -7.31 -16.90 6.26
C ASN A 106 -6.35 -15.86 6.87
N GLN A 107 -5.11 -15.89 6.43
CA GLN A 107 -4.07 -14.90 6.76
C GLN A 107 -3.89 -13.96 5.59
N ALA A 108 -4.08 -12.68 5.83
CA ALA A 108 -3.75 -11.65 4.84
C ALA A 108 -2.23 -11.51 4.70
N VAL A 109 -1.75 -11.38 3.47
CA VAL A 109 -0.33 -11.24 3.14
C VAL A 109 -0.17 -10.16 2.08
N ALA A 110 0.74 -9.23 2.31
CA ALA A 110 1.23 -8.30 1.30
C ALA A 110 2.63 -8.73 0.85
N ILE A 111 2.84 -8.78 -0.46
CA ILE A 111 4.08 -9.25 -1.06
C ILE A 111 4.64 -8.14 -1.93
N VAL A 112 5.90 -7.81 -1.72
CA VAL A 112 6.59 -6.75 -2.45
C VAL A 112 8.04 -7.16 -2.73
N ASN A 113 8.58 -6.75 -3.85
CA ASN A 113 10.00 -6.94 -4.14
C ASN A 113 10.86 -6.22 -3.09
N LYS A 114 11.91 -6.88 -2.57
CA LYS A 114 12.79 -6.34 -1.52
C LYS A 114 13.51 -5.07 -1.95
N GLU A 115 13.94 -4.98 -3.19
CA GLU A 115 14.63 -3.79 -3.71
C GLU A 115 13.66 -2.60 -3.79
N LYS A 116 12.41 -2.84 -4.23
CA LYS A 116 11.37 -1.82 -4.28
C LYS A 116 11.04 -1.31 -2.87
N LEU A 117 10.82 -2.22 -1.92
CA LEU A 117 10.59 -1.86 -0.53
C LEU A 117 11.76 -1.03 0.03
N GLN A 118 13.00 -1.46 -0.22
CA GLN A 118 14.18 -0.75 0.24
C GLN A 118 14.29 0.64 -0.40
N SER A 119 13.92 0.79 -1.67
CA SER A 119 13.87 2.09 -2.36
C SER A 119 12.93 3.06 -1.64
N TRP A 120 11.70 2.66 -1.33
CA TRP A 120 10.77 3.51 -0.58
C TRP A 120 11.27 3.87 0.81
N LEU A 121 11.85 2.90 1.53
CA LEU A 121 12.42 3.14 2.86
C LEU A 121 13.60 4.13 2.80
N ASN A 122 14.45 4.03 1.78
CA ASN A 122 15.56 4.95 1.58
C ASN A 122 15.07 6.37 1.27
N ILE A 123 14.09 6.53 0.38
CA ILE A 123 13.48 7.83 0.07
C ILE A 123 13.01 8.54 1.35
N ILE A 124 12.30 7.83 2.21
CA ILE A 124 11.78 8.38 3.47
C ILE A 124 12.93 8.71 4.44
N LYS A 125 13.87 7.78 4.57
CA LYS A 125 15.03 7.93 5.45
C LYS A 125 15.93 9.10 5.04
N ASP A 126 16.22 9.23 3.74
CA ASP A 126 17.08 10.28 3.21
C ASP A 126 16.44 11.68 3.36
N ALA A 127 15.12 11.73 3.40
CA ALA A 127 14.35 12.92 3.74
C ALA A 127 14.37 13.26 5.24
N GLY A 128 14.98 12.43 6.09
CA GLY A 128 15.01 12.61 7.54
C GLY A 128 13.66 12.35 8.23
N LEU A 129 12.75 11.63 7.57
CA LEU A 129 11.43 11.30 8.09
C LEU A 129 11.44 9.91 8.76
N ALA A 130 10.73 9.78 9.88
CA ALA A 130 10.49 8.51 10.56
C ALA A 130 9.10 7.99 10.20
N CYS A 131 9.05 7.00 9.31
CA CYS A 131 7.79 6.41 8.88
C CYS A 131 7.35 5.31 9.84
N ASP A 132 6.13 5.41 10.36
CA ASP A 132 5.55 4.43 11.27
C ASP A 132 4.89 3.27 10.52
N GLN A 133 4.37 3.53 9.32
CA GLN A 133 3.60 2.55 8.53
C GLN A 133 3.78 2.77 7.04
N LEU A 134 3.99 1.65 6.29
CA LEU A 134 3.82 1.60 4.84
C LEU A 134 2.55 0.82 4.51
N ILE A 135 1.66 1.42 3.73
CA ILE A 135 0.35 0.85 3.39
C ILE A 135 0.15 0.90 1.87
N PRO A 136 -0.24 -0.20 1.21
CA PRO A 136 -0.70 -0.17 -0.17
C PRO A 136 -1.87 0.81 -0.32
N ASP A 137 -1.78 1.76 -1.24
CA ASP A 137 -2.72 2.87 -1.35
C ASP A 137 -4.17 2.42 -1.58
N VAL A 138 -4.40 1.31 -2.28
CA VAL A 138 -5.74 0.73 -2.47
C VAL A 138 -6.45 0.40 -1.15
N LEU A 139 -5.71 0.04 -0.10
CA LEU A 139 -6.31 -0.30 1.20
C LEU A 139 -6.86 0.92 1.94
N THR A 140 -6.59 2.13 1.47
CA THR A 140 -7.15 3.37 2.02
C THR A 140 -8.49 3.76 1.39
N LEU A 141 -8.87 3.17 0.26
CA LEU A 141 -10.20 3.40 -0.29
C LEU A 141 -11.27 2.83 0.65
N PRO A 142 -12.46 3.45 0.71
CA PRO A 142 -13.57 2.88 1.47
C PRO A 142 -13.93 1.49 0.94
N LEU A 143 -14.41 0.62 1.82
CA LEU A 143 -15.04 -0.62 1.38
C LEU A 143 -16.41 -0.31 0.79
N ALA A 144 -16.68 -0.82 -0.39
CA ALA A 144 -17.99 -0.75 -0.99
C ALA A 144 -18.95 -1.78 -0.35
N ASP A 145 -20.25 -1.64 -0.62
CA ASP A 145 -21.26 -2.62 -0.25
C ASP A 145 -21.01 -3.98 -0.91
N LYS A 146 -21.68 -5.01 -0.42
CA LYS A 146 -21.58 -6.37 -0.98
C LYS A 146 -21.83 -6.37 -2.49
N ASN A 147 -20.94 -7.01 -3.23
CA ASN A 147 -20.94 -7.11 -4.69
C ASN A 147 -20.65 -5.80 -5.43
N ALA A 148 -20.05 -4.82 -4.77
CA ALA A 148 -19.57 -3.60 -5.38
C ALA A 148 -18.07 -3.42 -5.12
N TRP A 149 -17.41 -2.64 -5.95
CA TRP A 149 -16.01 -2.27 -5.80
C TRP A 149 -15.86 -0.77 -5.63
N SER A 150 -14.91 -0.34 -4.84
CA SER A 150 -14.52 1.07 -4.78
C SER A 150 -13.47 1.36 -5.84
N ILE A 151 -13.72 2.37 -6.66
CA ILE A 151 -12.81 2.78 -7.74
C ILE A 151 -12.42 4.23 -7.52
N LEU A 152 -11.13 4.51 -7.63
CA LEU A 152 -10.56 5.86 -7.61
C LEU A 152 -9.70 6.07 -8.87
N GLU A 153 -10.00 7.13 -9.60
CA GLU A 153 -9.21 7.56 -10.73
C GLU A 153 -8.08 8.50 -10.27
N LEU A 154 -6.85 8.17 -10.63
CA LEU A 154 -5.64 8.94 -10.36
C LEU A 154 -4.90 9.22 -11.67
N GLY A 155 -5.34 10.25 -12.38
CA GLY A 155 -4.83 10.58 -13.70
C GLY A 155 -5.07 9.44 -14.70
N GLN A 156 -4.00 8.83 -15.20
CA GLN A 156 -4.08 7.70 -16.13
C GLN A 156 -4.16 6.32 -15.42
N GLN A 157 -4.18 6.31 -14.09
CA GLN A 157 -4.24 5.09 -13.29
C GLN A 157 -5.61 4.95 -12.62
N LEU A 158 -6.04 3.72 -12.41
CA LEU A 158 -7.17 3.38 -11.54
C LEU A 158 -6.69 2.56 -10.36
N LEU A 159 -7.21 2.89 -9.18
CA LEU A 159 -7.20 2.03 -8.01
C LEU A 159 -8.58 1.37 -7.87
N VAL A 160 -8.60 0.07 -7.67
CA VAL A 160 -9.84 -0.71 -7.50
C VAL A 160 -9.72 -1.56 -6.24
N ARG A 161 -10.52 -1.25 -5.22
CA ARG A 161 -10.62 -2.07 -4.02
C ARG A 161 -11.81 -3.01 -4.12
N LYS A 162 -11.57 -4.32 -3.94
CA LYS A 162 -12.57 -5.39 -4.04
C LYS A 162 -13.14 -5.80 -2.68
N ASP A 163 -12.25 -5.97 -1.69
CA ASP A 163 -12.60 -6.41 -0.34
C ASP A 163 -11.63 -5.87 0.73
N ASN A 164 -11.62 -6.49 1.92
CA ASN A 164 -10.77 -6.06 3.04
C ASN A 164 -9.28 -6.11 2.71
N TRP A 165 -8.85 -7.05 1.87
CA TRP A 165 -7.44 -7.28 1.55
C TRP A 165 -7.21 -7.64 0.08
N SER A 166 -7.98 -7.03 -0.82
CA SER A 166 -7.88 -7.27 -2.25
C SER A 166 -8.10 -5.98 -3.03
N GLY A 167 -7.22 -5.73 -3.96
CA GLY A 167 -7.30 -4.57 -4.83
C GLY A 167 -6.31 -4.63 -5.97
N LEU A 168 -6.50 -3.74 -6.92
CA LEU A 168 -5.71 -3.63 -8.14
C LEU A 168 -5.36 -2.16 -8.38
N GLN A 169 -4.21 -1.94 -9.00
CA GLN A 169 -3.85 -0.68 -9.62
C GLN A 169 -3.32 -0.96 -11.03
N GLY A 170 -3.70 -0.15 -11.97
CA GLY A 170 -3.23 -0.27 -13.34
C GLY A 170 -3.67 0.88 -14.22
N GLU A 171 -3.21 0.87 -15.48
CA GLU A 171 -3.62 1.85 -16.47
C GLU A 171 -5.14 1.82 -16.67
N ARG A 172 -5.73 3.01 -16.72
CA ARG A 172 -7.18 3.22 -16.76
C ARG A 172 -7.85 2.42 -17.87
N ASP A 173 -7.38 2.57 -19.10
CA ASP A 173 -8.05 1.99 -20.28
C ASP A 173 -7.98 0.45 -20.27
N TRP A 174 -6.87 -0.11 -19.82
CA TRP A 174 -6.72 -1.55 -19.67
C TRP A 174 -7.60 -2.08 -18.53
N LEU A 175 -7.59 -1.39 -17.38
CA LEU A 175 -8.28 -1.89 -16.19
C LEU A 175 -9.80 -1.80 -16.34
N ILE A 176 -10.33 -0.78 -17.02
CA ILE A 176 -11.76 -0.69 -17.35
C ILE A 176 -12.19 -1.91 -18.20
N GLN A 177 -11.46 -2.23 -19.26
CA GLN A 177 -11.76 -3.40 -20.08
C GLN A 177 -11.73 -4.71 -19.26
N ALA A 178 -10.75 -4.86 -18.37
CA ALA A 178 -10.66 -6.04 -17.52
C ALA A 178 -11.82 -6.16 -16.51
N ILE A 179 -12.36 -5.04 -16.04
CA ILE A 179 -13.50 -4.99 -15.10
C ILE A 179 -14.83 -5.30 -15.83
N GLU A 180 -15.03 -4.78 -17.03
CA GLU A 180 -16.27 -4.97 -17.82
C GLU A 180 -16.46 -6.43 -18.28
N HIS A 181 -15.40 -7.23 -18.30
CA HIS A 181 -15.44 -8.64 -18.71
C HIS A 181 -15.49 -9.63 -17.53
N HIS A 182 -15.61 -9.14 -16.27
CA HIS A 182 -15.76 -9.92 -15.05
C HIS A 182 -17.17 -9.80 -14.46
#